data_737d5a58cc8b0629e09d2794b8db39c1
#
_entry.id   737d5a58cc8b0629e09d2794b8db39c1
#
_cell.length_a   1.000
_cell.length_b   1.000
_cell.length_c   1.000
_cell.angle_alpha   90.00
_cell.angle_beta   90.00
_cell.angle_gamma   90.00
#
_symmetry.space_group_name_H-M   'P 1'
#
loop_
_entity.id
_entity.type
_entity.pdbx_description
1 polymer ?
#
loop_
_entity_poly.entity_id
_entity_poly.type
_entity_poly.pdbx_seq_one_letter_code
_entity_poly.pdbx_strand_id
1 'polypeptide(L)'
;MVRAQFIVFTYAHPGREADLAQWYTDQHIPDLLRIPGIEAARRFDLEAVKLPPGIAIPTSLTVYDFDGDIPAIQAELAARQGTPEMVWTDALDSSRTIALLAHPKN
;
A
#
# COMPACT_ATOMS: atom_id res chain seq x y z
N MET A 1 9.40 -4.75 21.00
CA MET A 1 8.74 -4.82 19.69
C MET A 1 8.66 -3.44 19.09
N VAL A 2 9.05 -3.30 17.84
CA VAL A 2 8.98 -2.03 17.14
C VAL A 2 7.69 -2.02 16.31
N ARG A 3 7.00 -0.90 16.34
CA ARG A 3 5.80 -0.69 15.52
C ARG A 3 6.02 0.42 14.53
N ALA A 4 5.49 0.23 13.35
CA ALA A 4 5.49 1.26 12.31
C ALA A 4 4.21 1.11 11.47
N GLN A 5 3.90 2.14 10.71
CA GLN A 5 2.83 2.07 9.72
C GLN A 5 3.43 2.21 8.33
N PHE A 6 3.02 1.33 7.44
CA PHE A 6 3.40 1.40 6.03
C PHE A 6 2.25 2.06 5.28
N ILE A 7 2.50 3.25 4.76
CA ILE A 7 1.47 4.11 4.17
C ILE A 7 1.70 4.15 2.67
N VAL A 8 0.70 3.72 1.90
CA VAL A 8 0.84 3.59 0.46
C VAL A 8 -0.27 4.38 -0.25
N PHE A 9 0.14 5.37 -1.04
CA PHE A 9 -0.76 6.09 -1.94
C PHE A 9 -0.57 5.55 -3.34
N THR A 10 -1.67 5.17 -3.99
CA THR A 10 -1.62 4.64 -5.34
C THR A 10 -2.57 5.37 -6.27
N TYR A 11 -2.20 5.38 -7.55
CA TYR A 11 -2.98 5.96 -8.63
C TYR A 11 -3.34 4.86 -9.62
N ALA A 12 -4.61 4.75 -9.96
CA ALA A 12 -5.04 3.88 -11.05
C ALA A 12 -4.80 4.57 -12.39
N HIS A 13 -4.55 3.77 -13.43
CA HIS A 13 -4.67 4.29 -14.78
C HIS A 13 -6.12 4.73 -15.05
N PRO A 14 -6.34 5.76 -15.90
CA PRO A 14 -7.69 6.24 -16.17
C PRO A 14 -8.65 5.12 -16.59
N GLY A 15 -9.81 5.07 -15.94
CA GLY A 15 -10.82 4.05 -16.20
C GLY A 15 -10.59 2.72 -15.49
N ARG A 16 -9.49 2.57 -14.74
CA ARG A 16 -9.13 1.32 -14.07
C ARG A 16 -9.29 1.39 -12.55
N GLU A 17 -10.01 2.39 -12.04
CA GLU A 17 -10.18 2.60 -10.59
C GLU A 17 -10.87 1.42 -9.91
N ALA A 18 -11.93 0.88 -10.54
CA ALA A 18 -12.64 -0.27 -9.99
C ALA A 18 -11.78 -1.53 -9.98
N ASP A 19 -10.96 -1.74 -11.02
CA ASP A 19 -10.04 -2.87 -11.11
C ASP A 19 -8.97 -2.79 -10.02
N LEU A 20 -8.45 -1.59 -9.76
CA LEU A 20 -7.48 -1.38 -8.69
C LEU A 20 -8.09 -1.70 -7.32
N ALA A 21 -9.32 -1.23 -7.07
CA ALA A 21 -10.02 -1.49 -5.81
C ALA A 21 -10.26 -2.99 -5.61
N GLN A 22 -10.67 -3.70 -6.64
CA GLN A 22 -10.91 -5.13 -6.57
C GLN A 22 -9.62 -5.90 -6.32
N TRP A 23 -8.51 -5.51 -6.96
CA TRP A 23 -7.21 -6.12 -6.75
C TRP A 23 -6.73 -5.98 -5.30
N TYR A 24 -6.92 -4.81 -4.70
CA TYR A 24 -6.58 -4.61 -3.29
C TYR A 24 -7.37 -5.57 -2.39
N THR A 25 -8.66 -5.66 -2.58
CA THR A 25 -9.55 -6.47 -1.73
C THR A 25 -9.30 -7.96 -1.90
N ASP A 26 -9.18 -8.41 -3.16
CA ASP A 26 -9.20 -9.85 -3.47
C ASP A 26 -7.80 -10.47 -3.48
N GLN A 27 -6.76 -9.66 -3.76
CA GLN A 27 -5.42 -10.15 -4.01
C GLN A 27 -4.38 -9.54 -3.06
N HIS A 28 -4.20 -8.23 -3.15
CA HIS A 28 -3.02 -7.59 -2.59
C HIS A 28 -3.03 -7.54 -1.07
N ILE A 29 -4.12 -7.10 -0.47
CA ILE A 29 -4.23 -7.04 1.00
C ILE A 29 -4.13 -8.44 1.62
N PRO A 30 -4.86 -9.46 1.13
CA PRO A 30 -4.67 -10.82 1.64
C PRO A 30 -3.22 -11.31 1.52
N ASP A 31 -2.54 -10.98 0.42
CA ASP A 31 -1.15 -11.39 0.21
C ASP A 31 -0.21 -10.73 1.22
N LEU A 32 -0.37 -9.43 1.48
CA LEU A 32 0.44 -8.72 2.47
C LEU A 32 0.18 -9.25 3.88
N LEU A 33 -1.06 -9.54 4.22
CA LEU A 33 -1.39 -10.04 5.56
C LEU A 33 -0.83 -11.43 5.86
N ARG A 34 -0.33 -12.15 4.86
CA ARG A 34 0.40 -13.41 5.07
C ARG A 34 1.85 -13.19 5.49
N ILE A 35 2.37 -12.00 5.34
CA ILE A 35 3.75 -11.69 5.74
C ILE A 35 3.79 -11.56 7.26
N PRO A 36 4.66 -12.34 7.96
CA PRO A 36 4.80 -12.20 9.42
C PRO A 36 5.22 -10.78 9.78
N GLY A 37 4.49 -10.19 10.74
CA GLY A 37 4.72 -8.81 11.16
C GLY A 37 3.79 -7.78 10.53
N ILE A 38 3.06 -8.11 9.48
CA ILE A 38 2.01 -7.27 8.94
C ILE A 38 0.70 -7.70 9.58
N GLU A 39 0.20 -6.88 10.51
CA GLU A 39 -0.88 -7.27 11.43
C GLU A 39 -2.26 -6.88 10.91
N ALA A 40 -2.36 -5.77 10.20
CA ALA A 40 -3.64 -5.23 9.75
C ALA A 40 -3.46 -4.32 8.55
N ALA A 41 -4.53 -4.17 7.79
CA ALA A 41 -4.59 -3.23 6.68
C ALA A 41 -5.89 -2.45 6.75
N ARG A 42 -5.81 -1.15 6.48
CA ARG A 42 -6.97 -0.27 6.44
C ARG A 42 -6.92 0.56 5.17
N ARG A 43 -8.05 0.67 4.51
CA ARG A 43 -8.18 1.49 3.31
C ARG A 43 -8.99 2.74 3.61
N PHE A 44 -8.69 3.81 2.89
CA PHE A 44 -9.31 5.11 3.10
C PHE A 44 -9.73 5.71 1.76
N ASP A 45 -10.93 6.25 1.70
CA ASP A 45 -11.32 7.15 0.64
C ASP A 45 -10.72 8.51 0.92
N LEU A 46 -10.28 9.19 -0.13
CA LEU A 46 -9.56 10.46 0.01
C LEU A 46 -10.39 11.62 -0.53
N GLU A 47 -10.33 12.71 0.18
CA GLU A 47 -10.93 13.97 -0.20
C GLU A 47 -9.87 15.06 -0.10
N ALA A 48 -9.72 15.86 -1.16
CA ALA A 48 -8.75 16.93 -1.14
C ALA A 48 -9.23 18.08 -0.27
N VAL A 49 -8.45 18.42 0.73
CA VAL A 49 -8.62 19.66 1.49
C VAL A 49 -7.68 20.73 0.93
N LYS A 50 -6.43 20.33 0.67
CA LYS A 50 -5.43 21.19 0.05
C LYS A 50 -4.40 20.29 -0.66
N LEU A 51 -4.13 20.61 -1.92
CA LEU A 51 -3.08 19.93 -2.70
C LEU A 51 -2.18 21.00 -3.36
N PRO A 52 -0.87 20.72 -3.45
CA PRO A 52 0.01 21.57 -4.25
C PRO A 52 -0.43 21.58 -5.72
N PRO A 53 -0.16 22.65 -6.46
CA PRO A 53 -0.45 22.69 -7.90
C PRO A 53 0.21 21.52 -8.64
N GLY A 54 -0.52 20.91 -9.57
CA GLY A 54 -0.03 19.80 -10.38
C GLY A 54 -0.07 18.44 -9.72
N ILE A 55 -0.54 18.35 -8.47
CA ILE A 55 -0.68 17.06 -7.77
C ILE A 55 -2.15 16.63 -7.83
N ALA A 56 -2.40 15.46 -8.40
CA ALA A 56 -3.72 14.86 -8.41
C ALA A 56 -3.95 14.08 -7.10
N ILE A 57 -5.21 14.00 -6.68
CA ILE A 57 -5.61 13.14 -5.55
C ILE A 57 -5.25 11.68 -5.88
N PRO A 58 -4.57 10.96 -4.98
CA PRO A 58 -4.38 9.53 -5.18
C PRO A 58 -5.72 8.79 -5.24
N THR A 59 -5.77 7.72 -6.03
CA THR A 59 -6.97 6.88 -6.14
C THR A 59 -7.24 6.15 -4.82
N SER A 60 -6.18 5.77 -4.10
CA SER A 60 -6.32 4.93 -2.91
C SER A 60 -5.23 5.25 -1.89
N LEU A 61 -5.60 5.18 -0.63
CA LEU A 61 -4.68 5.14 0.51
C LEU A 61 -4.90 3.82 1.24
N THR A 62 -3.82 3.09 1.47
CA THR A 62 -3.82 1.89 2.30
C THR A 62 -2.77 2.04 3.38
N VAL A 63 -3.13 1.74 4.61
CA VAL A 63 -2.23 1.78 5.77
C VAL A 63 -2.13 0.38 6.34
N TYR A 64 -0.89 -0.12 6.41
CA TYR A 64 -0.59 -1.43 6.99
C TYR A 64 0.09 -1.22 8.34
N ASP A 65 -0.36 -1.95 9.35
CA ASP A 65 0.30 -1.94 10.66
C ASP A 65 1.40 -3.01 10.68
N PHE A 66 2.63 -2.56 10.89
CA PHE A 66 3.80 -3.43 11.02
C PHE A 66 4.18 -3.54 12.50
N ASP A 67 4.50 -4.75 12.94
CA ASP A 67 4.95 -5.01 14.31
C ASP A 67 6.06 -6.06 14.28
N GLY A 68 7.25 -5.68 14.77
CA GLY A 68 8.38 -6.58 14.85
C GLY A 68 9.66 -6.01 14.26
N ASP A 69 10.34 -6.82 13.46
CA ASP A 69 11.57 -6.46 12.77
C ASP A 69 11.22 -5.77 11.45
N ILE A 70 11.18 -4.45 11.46
CA ILE A 70 10.74 -3.66 10.30
C ILE A 70 11.61 -3.93 9.05
N PRO A 71 12.96 -3.93 9.13
CA PRO A 71 13.77 -4.28 7.97
C PRO A 71 13.49 -5.67 7.41
N ALA A 72 13.23 -6.65 8.25
CA ALA A 72 12.89 -8.01 7.81
C ALA A 72 11.53 -8.05 7.11
N ILE A 73 10.53 -7.33 7.62
CA ILE A 73 9.21 -7.21 6.99
C ILE A 73 9.35 -6.58 5.61
N GLN A 74 10.12 -5.50 5.49
CA GLN A 74 10.36 -4.83 4.21
C GLN A 74 11.08 -5.74 3.21
N ALA A 75 12.06 -6.50 3.66
CA ALA A 75 12.78 -7.43 2.80
C ALA A 75 11.86 -8.53 2.27
N GLU A 76 10.98 -9.07 3.12
CA GLU A 76 10.02 -10.10 2.73
C GLU A 76 9.01 -9.55 1.73
N LEU A 77 8.50 -8.34 1.97
CA LEU A 77 7.59 -7.66 1.05
C LEU A 77 8.23 -7.50 -0.33
N ALA A 78 9.46 -7.00 -0.37
CA ALA A 78 10.18 -6.80 -1.63
C ALA A 78 10.43 -8.13 -2.37
N ALA A 79 10.74 -9.19 -1.63
CA ALA A 79 11.01 -10.52 -2.21
C ALA A 79 9.76 -11.14 -2.84
N ARG A 80 8.57 -10.86 -2.30
CA ARG A 80 7.32 -11.44 -2.79
C ARG A 80 6.68 -10.67 -3.94
N GLN A 81 6.96 -9.37 -4.07
CA GLN A 81 6.32 -8.52 -5.08
C GLN A 81 6.54 -9.06 -6.50
N GLY A 82 5.44 -9.20 -7.25
CA GLY A 82 5.46 -9.68 -8.63
C GLY A 82 5.63 -11.20 -8.76
N THR A 83 5.72 -11.93 -7.65
CA THR A 83 5.74 -13.40 -7.65
C THR A 83 4.32 -13.96 -7.55
N PRO A 84 4.12 -15.30 -7.71
CA PRO A 84 2.81 -15.90 -7.48
C PRO A 84 2.26 -15.70 -6.06
N GLU A 85 3.11 -15.38 -5.08
CA GLU A 85 2.70 -15.08 -3.71
C GLU A 85 2.16 -13.67 -3.55
N MET A 86 2.44 -12.78 -4.50
CA MET A 86 1.99 -11.38 -4.48
C MET A 86 1.85 -10.89 -5.92
N VAL A 87 0.73 -11.26 -6.53
CA VAL A 87 0.45 -10.97 -7.93
C VAL A 87 0.25 -9.48 -8.14
N TRP A 88 0.82 -8.94 -9.19
CA TRP A 88 0.73 -7.53 -9.57
C TRP A 88 -0.53 -7.25 -10.40
N THR A 89 -0.86 -5.98 -10.59
CA THR A 89 -1.94 -5.56 -11.48
C THR A 89 -1.46 -4.45 -12.42
N ASP A 90 -1.93 -4.48 -13.67
CA ASP A 90 -1.68 -3.42 -14.64
C ASP A 90 -2.66 -2.24 -14.50
N ALA A 91 -3.61 -2.33 -13.57
CA ALA A 91 -4.49 -1.20 -13.24
C ALA A 91 -3.74 -0.09 -12.49
N LEU A 92 -2.62 -0.44 -11.85
CA LEU A 92 -1.82 0.47 -11.04
C LEU A 92 -0.83 1.25 -11.90
N ASP A 93 -0.82 2.57 -11.74
CA ASP A 93 0.24 3.42 -12.29
C ASP A 93 1.42 3.42 -11.31
N SER A 94 2.35 2.49 -11.51
CA SER A 94 3.48 2.30 -10.59
C SER A 94 4.43 3.50 -10.57
N SER A 95 4.44 4.32 -11.62
CA SER A 95 5.32 5.50 -11.67
C SER A 95 4.93 6.59 -10.68
N ARG A 96 3.70 6.56 -10.17
CA ARG A 96 3.18 7.55 -9.22
C ARG A 96 2.94 6.99 -7.83
N THR A 97 3.28 5.75 -7.58
CA THR A 97 3.11 5.13 -6.25
C THR A 97 4.00 5.83 -5.23
N ILE A 98 3.42 6.17 -4.08
CA ILE A 98 4.14 6.75 -2.95
C ILE A 98 4.01 5.78 -1.78
N ALA A 99 5.15 5.34 -1.26
CA ALA A 99 5.20 4.42 -0.13
C ALA A 99 6.09 5.03 0.97
N LEU A 100 5.55 5.13 2.16
CA LEU A 100 6.21 5.73 3.31
C LEU A 100 6.13 4.80 4.52
N LEU A 101 7.20 4.80 5.31
CA LEU A 101 7.16 4.22 6.66
C LEU A 101 7.02 5.34 7.67
N ALA A 102 5.97 5.26 8.47
CA ALA A 102 5.75 6.20 9.56
C ALA A 102 6.11 5.51 10.88
N HIS A 103 7.09 6.06 11.57
CA HIS A 103 7.52 5.58 12.87
C HIS A 103 6.91 6.47 13.96
N PRO A 104 6.32 5.87 15.02
CA PRO A 104 5.78 6.68 16.11
C PRO A 104 6.85 7.58 16.72
N LYS A 105 6.47 8.81 17.05
CA LYS A 105 7.33 9.75 17.78
C LYS A 105 7.02 9.67 19.26
N ASN A 106 8.06 9.78 20.06
CA ASN A 106 7.93 9.88 21.52
C ASN A 106 7.73 11.33 21.95
#